data_b816a8697fd3a50a1b86f1fe507f6669
#
_entry.id   b816a8697fd3a50a1b86f1fe507f6669
#
_cell.length_a   1.000
_cell.length_b   1.000
_cell.length_c   1.000
_cell.angle_alpha   90.00
_cell.angle_beta   90.00
_cell.angle_gamma   90.00
#
_symmetry.space_group_name_H-M   'P 1'
#
loop_
_entity.id
_entity.type
_entity.pdbx_description
1 polymer ?
#
loop_
_entity_poly.entity_id
_entity_poly.type
_entity_poly.pdbx_seq_one_letter_code
_entity_poly.pdbx_strand_id
1 'polypeptide(L)'
;TYELSYAVLIHQAGAIMQIDGIGVNQGEMGNPNRGMFLLEGPTQIGESNWYRSVVRMPSGPHQVVDMLEDTFGLMVHAYDDNVSYAYPGGINMTKAR
;
A
#
# COMPACT_ATOMS: atom_id res chain seq x y z
N THR A 1 19.51 4.88 -12.36
CA THR A 1 18.60 3.77 -12.60
C THR A 1 17.33 3.97 -11.81
N TYR A 2 16.23 3.66 -12.43
CA TYR A 2 14.92 3.86 -11.85
C TYR A 2 14.45 2.58 -11.18
N GLU A 3 14.13 2.66 -9.92
CA GLU A 3 13.68 1.51 -9.16
C GLU A 3 12.21 1.64 -8.80
N LEU A 4 11.53 0.53 -8.82
CA LEU A 4 10.12 0.47 -8.45
C LEU A 4 9.93 -0.49 -7.30
N SER A 5 8.96 -0.17 -6.49
CA SER A 5 8.53 -1.04 -5.40
C SER A 5 7.06 -1.36 -5.58
N TYR A 6 6.67 -2.51 -5.06
CA TYR A 6 5.29 -2.94 -5.08
C TYR A 6 4.85 -3.14 -3.64
N ALA A 7 3.74 -2.54 -3.29
CA ALA A 7 3.16 -2.72 -1.96
C ALA A 7 1.87 -3.50 -2.10
N VAL A 8 1.77 -4.59 -1.34
CA VAL A 8 0.53 -5.34 -1.24
C VAL A 8 -0.09 -4.96 0.08
N LEU A 9 -1.28 -4.40 0.03
CA LEU A 9 -2.01 -3.95 1.20
C LEU A 9 -3.15 -4.92 1.47
N ILE A 10 -3.24 -5.39 2.70
CA ILE A 10 -4.36 -6.21 3.14
C ILE A 10 -5.11 -5.38 4.15
N HIS A 11 -6.32 -4.97 3.81
CA HIS A 11 -7.07 -4.04 4.63
C HIS A 11 -8.52 -4.49 4.74
N GLN A 12 -9.21 -3.90 5.69
CA GLN A 12 -10.59 -4.27 5.93
C GLN A 12 -11.52 -3.60 4.94
N ALA A 13 -12.73 -4.13 4.83
CA ALA A 13 -13.76 -3.51 4.02
C ALA A 13 -14.00 -2.09 4.53
N GLY A 14 -14.09 -1.14 3.62
CA GLY A 14 -14.33 0.24 4.01
C GLY A 14 -13.12 0.98 4.52
N ALA A 15 -11.96 0.34 4.56
CA ALA A 15 -10.74 1.01 4.98
C ALA A 15 -10.41 2.16 4.02
N ILE A 16 -9.83 3.21 4.59
CA ILE A 16 -9.42 4.37 3.79
C ILE A 16 -7.90 4.40 3.83
N MET A 17 -7.30 3.68 2.89
CA MET A 17 -5.84 3.55 2.83
C MET A 17 -5.25 4.69 2.03
N GLN A 18 -4.15 5.23 2.53
CA GLN A 18 -3.41 6.27 1.83
C GLN A 18 -1.93 5.95 1.84
N ILE A 19 -1.27 6.30 0.76
CA ILE A 19 0.18 6.25 0.67
C ILE A 19 0.63 7.67 0.36
N ASP A 20 1.40 8.26 1.26
CA ASP A 20 1.88 9.64 1.14
C ASP A 20 0.72 10.62 0.92
N GLY A 21 -0.40 10.35 1.57
CA GLY A 21 -1.57 11.21 1.47
C GLY A 21 -2.43 10.97 0.25
N ILE A 22 -2.09 9.99 -0.58
CA ILE A 22 -2.84 9.70 -1.80
C ILE A 22 -3.71 8.47 -1.54
N GLY A 23 -5.01 8.61 -1.75
CA GLY A 23 -5.95 7.52 -1.49
C GLY A 23 -5.72 6.35 -2.43
N VAL A 24 -5.60 5.17 -1.85
CA VAL A 24 -5.35 3.96 -2.62
C VAL A 24 -6.62 3.53 -3.34
N ASN A 25 -7.72 3.54 -2.63
CA ASN A 25 -8.98 3.05 -3.16
C ASN A 25 -10.05 4.12 -3.29
N GLN A 26 -9.63 5.38 -3.46
CA GLN A 26 -10.55 6.50 -3.69
C GLN A 26 -10.37 7.09 -5.07
N GLY A 27 -9.70 6.38 -5.98
CA GLY A 27 -9.52 6.87 -7.34
C GLY A 27 -8.42 7.88 -7.53
N GLU A 28 -7.54 8.04 -6.55
CA GLU A 28 -6.48 9.04 -6.63
C GLU A 28 -5.15 8.48 -7.15
N MET A 29 -5.03 7.16 -7.22
CA MET A 29 -3.82 6.57 -7.75
C MET A 29 -3.70 6.86 -9.23
N GLY A 30 -2.49 6.79 -9.72
CA GLY A 30 -2.25 7.05 -11.12
C GLY A 30 -1.84 8.48 -11.39
N ASN A 31 -1.70 9.29 -10.34
CA ASN A 31 -1.22 10.66 -10.52
C ASN A 31 0.21 10.61 -11.02
N PRO A 32 0.48 11.07 -12.24
CA PRO A 32 1.82 10.91 -12.81
C PRO A 32 2.90 11.64 -12.03
N ASN A 33 2.55 12.68 -11.31
CA ASN A 33 3.54 13.43 -10.57
C ASN A 33 4.07 12.67 -9.37
N ARG A 34 3.34 11.66 -8.92
CA ARG A 34 3.76 10.84 -7.78
C ARG A 34 4.28 9.48 -8.17
N GLY A 35 4.02 9.06 -9.40
CA GLY A 35 4.50 7.76 -9.89
C GLY A 35 3.87 6.58 -9.20
N MET A 36 2.69 6.75 -8.62
CA MET A 36 2.02 5.67 -7.92
C MET A 36 0.81 5.19 -8.69
N PHE A 37 0.66 3.88 -8.80
CA PHE A 37 -0.41 3.28 -9.58
C PHE A 37 -1.02 2.12 -8.83
N LEU A 38 -2.34 2.10 -8.79
CA LEU A 38 -3.07 0.94 -8.27
C LEU A 38 -3.11 -0.10 -9.38
N LEU A 39 -2.40 -1.19 -9.18
CA LEU A 39 -2.32 -2.24 -10.19
C LEU A 39 -3.48 -3.22 -10.09
N GLU A 40 -3.91 -3.52 -8.87
CA GLU A 40 -5.00 -4.45 -8.62
C GLU A 40 -5.77 -4.01 -7.40
N GLY A 41 -7.07 -4.30 -7.42
CA GLY A 41 -7.90 -4.18 -6.25
C GLY A 41 -8.57 -2.85 -6.09
N PRO A 42 -9.19 -2.67 -4.97
CA PRO A 42 -9.31 -3.65 -3.88
C PRO A 42 -10.08 -4.89 -4.31
N THR A 43 -9.56 -6.05 -3.95
CA THR A 43 -10.18 -7.32 -4.28
C THR A 43 -10.45 -8.10 -3.00
N GLN A 44 -11.67 -8.54 -2.82
CA GLN A 44 -12.05 -9.30 -1.63
C GLN A 44 -11.28 -10.61 -1.58
N ILE A 45 -10.80 -10.94 -0.38
CA ILE A 45 -10.07 -12.18 -0.17
C ILE A 45 -11.08 -13.22 0.31
N GLY A 46 -11.43 -14.14 -0.60
CA GLY A 46 -12.44 -15.16 -0.30
C GLY A 46 -13.75 -14.53 0.09
N GLU A 47 -14.33 -15.00 1.18
CA GLU A 47 -15.57 -14.45 1.71
C GLU A 47 -15.31 -13.68 3.01
N SER A 48 -14.07 -13.26 3.22
CA SER A 48 -13.70 -12.57 4.44
C SER A 48 -14.01 -11.08 4.33
N ASN A 49 -13.74 -10.38 5.42
CA ASN A 49 -13.88 -8.93 5.47
C ASN A 49 -12.59 -8.23 5.06
N TRP A 50 -11.66 -8.95 4.46
CA TRP A 50 -10.36 -8.42 4.08
C TRP A 50 -10.26 -8.27 2.58
N TYR A 51 -9.54 -7.24 2.17
CA TYR A 51 -9.34 -6.91 0.77
C TYR A 51 -7.86 -6.76 0.49
N ARG A 52 -7.49 -7.00 -0.75
CA ARG A 52 -6.11 -6.93 -1.20
C ARG A 52 -6.01 -5.85 -2.28
N SER A 53 -5.05 -4.96 -2.12
CA SER A 53 -4.74 -3.94 -3.12
C SER A 53 -3.25 -3.99 -3.40
N VAL A 54 -2.89 -3.83 -4.66
CA VAL A 54 -1.47 -3.84 -5.07
C VAL A 54 -1.16 -2.50 -5.71
N VAL A 55 -0.14 -1.84 -5.18
CA VAL A 55 0.26 -0.51 -5.64
C VAL A 55 1.71 -0.57 -6.09
N ARG A 56 1.97 0.02 -7.24
CA ARG A 56 3.35 0.22 -7.71
C ARG A 56 3.75 1.66 -7.42
N MET A 57 4.94 1.85 -6.92
CA MET A 57 5.40 3.16 -6.51
C MET A 57 6.91 3.27 -6.68
N PRO A 58 7.46 4.48 -6.76
CA PRO A 58 8.91 4.63 -6.77
C PRO A 58 9.50 4.11 -5.48
N SER A 59 10.72 3.60 -5.55
CA SER A 59 11.46 3.22 -4.36
C SER A 59 11.74 4.43 -3.51
N GLY A 60 11.91 4.20 -2.22
CA GLY A 60 12.23 5.24 -1.28
C GLY A 60 11.29 5.20 -0.09
N PRO A 61 11.37 6.22 0.76
CA PRO A 61 10.51 6.28 1.93
C PRO A 61 9.09 6.66 1.55
N HIS A 62 8.14 5.97 2.17
CA HIS A 62 6.71 6.21 1.96
C HIS A 62 6.01 6.05 3.29
N GLN A 63 4.89 6.74 3.44
CA GLN A 63 4.05 6.60 4.62
C GLN A 63 2.74 5.96 4.21
N VAL A 64 2.39 4.86 4.86
CA VAL A 64 1.16 4.13 4.61
C VAL A 64 0.27 4.28 5.83
N VAL A 65 -0.95 4.70 5.62
CA VAL A 65 -1.88 5.01 6.71
C VAL A 65 -3.25 4.45 6.38
N ASP A 66 -3.89 3.86 7.38
CA ASP A 66 -5.33 3.63 7.34
C ASP A 66 -5.96 4.79 8.12
N MET A 67 -6.72 5.62 7.41
CA MET A 67 -7.30 6.82 8.02
C MET A 67 -8.29 6.50 9.14
N LEU A 68 -8.83 5.30 9.16
CA LEU A 68 -9.70 4.85 10.22
C LEU A 68 -8.94 4.18 11.36
N GLU A 69 -7.62 4.09 11.23
CA GLU A 69 -6.73 3.54 12.24
C GLU A 69 -6.98 2.09 12.55
N ASP A 70 -7.52 1.35 11.59
CA ASP A 70 -7.66 -0.09 11.71
C ASP A 70 -6.34 -0.78 11.38
N THR A 71 -6.20 -1.99 11.89
CA THR A 71 -5.03 -2.80 11.56
C THR A 71 -5.05 -3.17 10.09
N PHE A 72 -3.90 -3.13 9.47
CA PHE A 72 -3.76 -3.57 8.09
C PHE A 72 -2.44 -4.34 7.94
N GLY A 73 -2.37 -5.14 6.89
CA GLY A 73 -1.16 -5.87 6.55
C GLY A 73 -0.45 -5.19 5.40
N LEU A 74 0.85 -5.26 5.42
CA LEU A 74 1.67 -4.64 4.40
C LEU A 74 2.78 -5.58 4.01
N MET A 75 2.92 -5.81 2.71
CA MET A 75 4.04 -6.57 2.17
C MET A 75 4.67 -5.71 1.09
N VAL A 76 5.97 -5.50 1.18
CA VAL A 76 6.67 -4.66 0.23
C VAL A 76 7.67 -5.51 -0.53
N HIS A 77 7.59 -5.43 -1.85
CA HIS A 77 8.57 -6.05 -2.74
C HIS A 77 9.35 -4.91 -3.37
N ALA A 78 10.54 -4.70 -2.88
CA ALA A 78 11.40 -3.67 -3.42
C ALA A 78 12.64 -4.38 -3.89
N TYR A 79 12.94 -4.23 -5.10
CA TYR A 79 14.17 -4.68 -5.69
C TYR A 79 14.62 -6.08 -5.20
N ASP A 80 15.25 -6.16 -4.03
CA ASP A 80 15.73 -7.43 -3.49
C ASP A 80 15.02 -7.82 -2.22
N ASP A 81 14.15 -6.98 -1.70
CA ASP A 81 13.61 -7.19 -0.37
C ASP A 81 12.14 -7.56 -0.42
N ASN A 82 11.76 -8.36 0.53
CA ASN A 82 10.40 -8.79 0.66
C ASN A 82 10.07 -8.78 2.15
N VAL A 83 9.25 -7.85 2.56
CA VAL A 83 8.95 -7.63 3.97
C VAL A 83 7.44 -7.66 4.17
N SER A 84 7.01 -8.31 5.24
CA SER A 84 5.60 -8.46 5.53
C SER A 84 5.34 -8.17 7.00
N TYR A 85 4.40 -7.29 7.28
CA TYR A 85 4.05 -6.87 8.62
C TYR A 85 2.56 -6.60 8.75
N ALA A 86 2.10 -6.51 9.98
CA ALA A 86 0.76 -6.05 10.29
C ALA A 86 0.89 -4.86 11.24
N TYR A 87 0.18 -3.77 10.95
CA TYR A 87 0.30 -2.53 11.71
C TYR A 87 -1.06 -1.98 12.07
N PRO A 88 -1.20 -1.43 13.28
CA PRO A 88 -2.40 -0.66 13.61
C PRO A 88 -2.21 0.79 13.17
N GLY A 89 -3.09 1.28 12.30
CA GLY A 89 -3.12 2.69 11.95
C GLY A 89 -2.21 3.10 10.81
N GLY A 90 -0.93 3.05 11.00
CA GLY A 90 -0.04 3.54 9.98
C GLY A 90 1.39 3.12 10.18
N ILE A 91 2.18 3.31 9.15
CA ILE A 91 3.58 2.98 9.17
C ILE A 91 4.34 3.84 8.17
N ASN A 92 5.57 4.17 8.53
CA ASN A 92 6.50 4.79 7.60
C ASN A 92 7.40 3.70 7.04
N MET A 93 7.44 3.61 5.72
CA MET A 93 8.30 2.65 5.05
C MET A 93 9.55 3.35 4.58
N THR A 94 10.68 2.75 4.86
CA THR A 94 11.92 3.18 4.27
C THR A 94 12.58 1.96 3.68
N LYS A 95 13.40 2.16 2.68
CA LYS A 95 14.12 1.06 2.10
C LYS A 95 15.05 0.49 3.15
N ALA A 96 14.92 -0.81 3.40
CA ALA A 96 15.78 -1.49 4.34
C ALA A 96 17.17 -1.59 3.76
N ARG A 97 18.13 -1.44 4.61
CA ARG A 97 19.38 -1.65 4.10
C ARG A 97 20.48 -1.51 4.96
#